data_173abda5554d0c0edf0bc0a59a0537ca
#
_entry.id   173abda5554d0c0edf0bc0a59a0537ca
#
_cell.length_a   1.000
_cell.length_b   1.000
_cell.length_c   1.000
_cell.angle_alpha   90.00
_cell.angle_beta   90.00
_cell.angle_gamma   90.00
#
_symmetry.space_group_name_H-M   'P 1'
#
loop_
_entity.id
_entity.type
_entity.pdbx_description
1 polymer ?
#
loop_
_entity_poly.entity_id
_entity_poly.type
_entity_poly.pdbx_seq_one_letter_code
_entity_poly.pdbx_strand_id
1 'polypeptide(L)'
;GGPGLEHLEFDELASAIRSEKPQYIDLSGIAKGYGVDAVARYLDSEGVGAYLVEVGGEVRTNGRKPDGTAWRLAIEQPIEQGRAVNSVVALDAQAMATSGDYRNYYESNGQRYSHTIDPETGKPIGHRLASVTVIAEDCMTADALATGFNVMGFDKAMGLATRENIPA
;
A
#
# COMPACT_ATOMS: atom_id res chain seq x y z
N GLY A 1 9.90 -20.87 -10.19
CA GLY A 1 8.54 -21.25 -9.84
C GLY A 1 7.66 -20.05 -9.91
N GLY A 2 6.43 -20.22 -10.30
CA GLY A 2 5.44 -19.16 -10.32
C GLY A 2 5.15 -18.62 -8.91
N PRO A 3 4.27 -17.64 -8.76
CA PRO A 3 4.01 -16.91 -7.50
C PRO A 3 3.49 -17.80 -6.36
N GLY A 4 3.30 -19.05 -6.58
CA GLY A 4 2.99 -20.03 -5.53
C GLY A 4 1.56 -19.99 -4.99
N LEU A 5 0.75 -19.03 -5.40
CA LEU A 5 -0.65 -18.90 -4.94
C LEU A 5 -1.51 -20.09 -5.32
N GLU A 6 -1.20 -20.77 -6.42
CA GLU A 6 -1.88 -21.98 -6.88
C GLU A 6 -1.73 -23.18 -5.92
N HIS A 7 -0.83 -23.09 -4.95
CA HIS A 7 -0.61 -24.14 -3.93
C HIS A 7 -1.19 -23.73 -2.58
N LEU A 8 -1.90 -22.60 -2.50
CA LEU A 8 -2.55 -22.12 -1.28
C LEU A 8 -4.05 -22.38 -1.34
N GLU A 9 -4.56 -23.03 -0.32
CA GLU A 9 -5.98 -23.19 -0.08
C GLU A 9 -6.37 -22.29 1.10
N PHE A 10 -7.44 -21.52 0.96
CA PHE A 10 -7.98 -20.67 1.98
C PHE A 10 -9.22 -21.31 2.59
N ASP A 11 -9.21 -21.54 3.89
CA ASP A 11 -10.36 -21.96 4.67
C ASP A 11 -10.86 -20.76 5.48
N GLU A 12 -11.85 -20.07 4.96
CA GLU A 12 -12.42 -18.88 5.59
C GLU A 12 -13.10 -19.20 6.90
N LEU A 13 -13.73 -20.39 7.03
CA LEU A 13 -14.44 -20.80 8.23
C LEU A 13 -13.48 -21.09 9.39
N ALA A 14 -12.34 -21.69 9.07
CA ALA A 14 -11.29 -21.97 10.05
C ALA A 14 -10.30 -20.83 10.21
N SER A 15 -10.42 -19.75 9.42
CA SER A 15 -9.42 -18.66 9.33
C SER A 15 -8.00 -19.21 9.14
N ALA A 16 -7.86 -20.16 8.23
CA ALA A 16 -6.64 -20.93 8.02
C ALA A 16 -6.18 -20.89 6.56
N ILE A 17 -4.87 -20.99 6.39
CA ILE A 17 -4.25 -21.17 5.09
C ILE A 17 -3.52 -22.51 5.10
N ARG A 18 -3.79 -23.33 4.09
CA ARG A 18 -3.06 -24.58 3.85
C ARG A 18 -2.18 -24.42 2.63
N SER A 19 -0.97 -24.93 2.71
CA SER A 19 -0.07 -25.03 1.55
C SER A 19 0.33 -26.47 1.32
N GLU A 20 0.26 -26.93 0.06
CA GLU A 20 0.73 -28.26 -0.32
C GLU A 20 2.26 -28.39 -0.29
N LYS A 21 2.97 -27.26 -0.34
CA LYS A 21 4.44 -27.19 -0.33
C LYS A 21 4.89 -26.12 0.66
N PRO A 22 6.05 -26.28 1.29
CA PRO A 22 6.62 -25.20 2.10
C PRO A 22 6.75 -23.93 1.26
N GLN A 23 6.14 -22.84 1.72
CA GLN A 23 6.16 -21.54 1.06
C GLN A 23 6.48 -20.46 2.08
N TYR A 24 7.19 -19.43 1.65
CA TYR A 24 7.36 -18.21 2.39
C TYR A 24 6.26 -17.22 1.97
N ILE A 25 5.44 -16.80 2.92
CA ILE A 25 4.40 -15.81 2.70
C ILE A 25 4.90 -14.49 3.30
N ASP A 26 5.12 -13.50 2.45
CA ASP A 26 5.51 -12.16 2.85
C ASP A 26 4.28 -11.26 2.94
N LEU A 27 4.03 -10.72 4.12
CA LEU A 27 2.92 -9.81 4.40
C LEU A 27 3.36 -8.34 4.47
N SER A 28 4.60 -8.02 4.12
CA SER A 28 5.12 -6.65 4.24
C SER A 28 4.36 -5.63 3.37
N GLY A 29 3.75 -6.07 2.28
CA GLY A 29 2.91 -5.24 1.41
C GLY A 29 1.49 -4.95 1.92
N ILE A 30 1.10 -5.50 3.09
CA ILE A 30 -0.24 -5.26 3.67
C ILE A 30 -0.21 -5.01 5.18
N ALA A 31 0.92 -5.30 5.83
CA ALA A 31 1.00 -5.32 7.29
C ALA A 31 0.88 -3.93 7.92
N LYS A 32 1.42 -2.91 7.26
CA LYS A 32 1.33 -1.53 7.76
C LYS A 32 -0.11 -1.04 7.67
N GLY A 33 -0.76 -1.23 6.51
CA GLY A 33 -2.17 -0.89 6.32
C GLY A 33 -3.08 -1.63 7.32
N TYR A 34 -2.85 -2.92 7.54
CA TYR A 34 -3.58 -3.67 8.57
C TYR A 34 -3.38 -3.08 9.97
N GLY A 35 -2.15 -2.68 10.31
CA GLY A 35 -1.83 -2.03 11.58
C GLY A 35 -2.59 -0.71 11.78
N VAL A 36 -2.64 0.13 10.76
CA VAL A 36 -3.44 1.36 10.73
C VAL A 36 -4.91 1.05 10.98
N ASP A 37 -5.47 0.07 10.27
CA ASP A 37 -6.86 -0.33 10.42
C ASP A 37 -7.17 -0.93 11.79
N ALA A 38 -6.23 -1.66 12.40
CA ALA A 38 -6.40 -2.18 13.74
C ALA A 38 -6.51 -1.04 14.78
N VAL A 39 -5.68 -0.01 14.67
CA VAL A 39 -5.77 1.19 15.52
C VAL A 39 -7.05 1.96 15.25
N ALA A 40 -7.44 2.13 13.99
CA ALA A 40 -8.68 2.80 13.61
C ALA A 40 -9.91 2.10 14.22
N ARG A 41 -10.01 0.77 14.07
CA ARG A 41 -11.09 -0.02 14.69
C ARG A 41 -11.12 0.11 16.22
N TYR A 42 -9.97 0.19 16.87
CA TYR A 42 -9.91 0.42 18.31
C TYR A 42 -10.48 1.81 18.66
N LEU A 43 -10.08 2.86 17.95
CA LEU A 43 -10.61 4.21 18.17
C LEU A 43 -12.13 4.26 17.95
N ASP A 44 -12.63 3.60 16.90
CA ASP A 44 -14.07 3.48 16.65
C ASP A 44 -14.80 2.78 17.83
N SER A 45 -14.20 1.73 18.40
CA SER A 45 -14.78 1.02 19.55
C SER A 45 -14.82 1.84 20.84
N GLU A 46 -13.89 2.82 20.95
CA GLU A 46 -13.85 3.79 22.07
C GLU A 46 -14.74 5.03 21.81
N GLY A 47 -15.48 5.05 20.69
CA GLY A 47 -16.36 6.16 20.33
C GLY A 47 -15.67 7.42 19.83
N VAL A 48 -14.41 7.33 19.40
CA VAL A 48 -13.66 8.45 18.81
C VAL A 48 -14.13 8.67 17.38
N GLY A 49 -14.97 9.65 17.14
CA GLY A 49 -15.61 9.91 15.86
C GLY A 49 -14.75 10.67 14.83
N ALA A 50 -13.60 11.21 15.21
CA ALA A 50 -12.73 11.92 14.27
C ALA A 50 -11.26 11.66 14.59
N TYR A 51 -10.53 11.11 13.63
CA TYR A 51 -9.11 10.78 13.78
C TYR A 51 -8.37 10.75 12.44
N LEU A 52 -7.07 10.83 12.53
CA LEU A 52 -6.10 10.44 11.51
C LEU A 52 -5.10 9.50 12.18
N VAL A 53 -5.01 8.27 11.67
CA VAL A 53 -4.02 7.27 12.09
C VAL A 53 -2.99 7.14 10.98
N GLU A 54 -1.72 7.16 11.34
CA GLU A 54 -0.62 6.98 10.38
C GLU A 54 0.41 6.03 10.96
N VAL A 55 0.83 5.05 10.16
CA VAL A 55 1.92 4.13 10.47
C VAL A 55 2.80 3.96 9.24
N GLY A 56 4.03 4.49 9.29
CA GLY A 56 5.02 4.29 8.24
C GLY A 56 4.66 4.87 6.86
N GLY A 57 3.76 5.85 6.82
CA GLY A 57 3.28 6.51 5.60
C GLY A 57 1.89 6.06 5.15
N GLU A 58 1.38 4.95 5.66
CA GLU A 58 0.02 4.48 5.43
C GLU A 58 -0.92 5.20 6.39
N VAL A 59 -2.04 5.69 5.87
CA VAL A 59 -2.95 6.59 6.60
C VAL A 59 -4.39 6.15 6.48
N ARG A 60 -5.14 6.25 7.58
CA ARG A 60 -6.60 6.18 7.59
C ARG A 60 -7.19 7.36 8.34
N THR A 61 -8.27 7.90 7.81
CA THR A 61 -8.99 9.01 8.42
C THR A 61 -10.43 8.62 8.71
N ASN A 62 -11.01 9.25 9.72
CA ASN A 62 -12.44 9.24 9.96
C ASN A 62 -12.89 10.62 10.47
N GLY A 63 -14.14 10.96 10.19
CA GLY A 63 -14.71 12.22 10.59
C GLY A 63 -13.96 13.45 10.04
N ARG A 64 -14.21 14.60 10.63
CA ARG A 64 -13.61 15.88 10.24
C ARG A 64 -12.81 16.47 11.39
N LYS A 65 -11.88 17.35 11.05
CA LYS A 65 -11.14 18.13 12.04
C LYS A 65 -12.08 18.98 12.91
N PRO A 66 -11.63 19.44 14.09
CA PRO A 66 -12.46 20.28 14.98
C PRO A 66 -12.98 21.57 14.33
N ASP A 67 -12.30 22.08 13.31
CA ASP A 67 -12.71 23.26 12.52
C ASP A 67 -13.72 22.92 11.40
N GLY A 68 -14.17 21.66 11.30
CA GLY A 68 -15.11 21.17 10.29
C GLY A 68 -14.47 20.85 8.92
N THR A 69 -13.17 21.08 8.74
CA THR A 69 -12.49 20.79 7.47
C THR A 69 -12.15 19.31 7.34
N ALA A 70 -12.04 18.83 6.09
CA ALA A 70 -11.58 17.46 5.79
C ALA A 70 -10.08 17.31 6.14
N TRP A 71 -9.67 16.07 6.38
CA TRP A 71 -8.27 15.71 6.50
C TRP A 71 -7.58 15.86 5.15
N ARG A 72 -6.51 16.63 5.10
CA ARG A 72 -5.75 16.91 3.88
C ARG A 72 -4.35 16.34 4.02
N LEU A 73 -3.97 15.50 3.06
CA LEU A 73 -2.70 14.80 3.01
C LEU A 73 -1.94 15.18 1.76
N ALA A 74 -0.65 15.38 1.90
CA ALA A 74 0.23 15.62 0.77
C ALA A 74 0.75 14.30 0.22
N ILE A 75 0.63 14.11 -1.09
CA ILE A 75 1.38 13.09 -1.83
C ILE A 75 2.72 13.71 -2.18
N GLU A 76 3.82 13.09 -1.76
CA GLU A 76 5.16 13.58 -2.00
C GLU A 76 5.60 13.31 -3.43
N GLN A 77 6.42 14.21 -3.97
CA GLN A 77 7.15 13.93 -5.21
C GLN A 77 8.22 12.85 -4.94
N PRO A 78 8.40 11.87 -5.84
CA PRO A 78 9.42 10.84 -5.70
C PRO A 78 10.83 11.38 -6.05
N ILE A 79 11.33 12.30 -5.22
CA ILE A 79 12.66 12.91 -5.35
C ILE A 79 13.61 12.30 -4.32
N GLU A 80 14.89 12.13 -4.72
CA GLU A 80 15.90 11.48 -3.87
C GLU A 80 16.29 12.32 -2.67
N GLN A 81 16.33 13.64 -2.82
CA GLN A 81 16.73 14.56 -1.75
C GLN A 81 15.65 15.60 -1.47
N GLY A 82 15.39 15.81 -0.18
CA GLY A 82 14.39 16.75 0.27
C GLY A 82 12.97 16.17 0.26
N ARG A 83 11.98 17.05 0.43
CA ARG A 83 10.55 16.77 0.34
C ARG A 83 9.88 17.84 -0.48
N ALA A 84 9.12 17.45 -1.48
CA ALA A 84 8.28 18.35 -2.23
C ALA A 84 6.89 17.75 -2.38
N VAL A 85 5.88 18.58 -2.34
CA VAL A 85 4.49 18.16 -2.51
C VAL A 85 4.20 18.04 -4.01
N ASN A 86 3.73 16.88 -4.44
CA ASN A 86 3.21 16.66 -5.78
C ASN A 86 1.76 17.13 -5.88
N SER A 87 0.93 16.65 -4.96
CA SER A 87 -0.49 16.97 -4.88
C SER A 87 -1.00 16.92 -3.45
N VAL A 88 -2.19 17.46 -3.21
CA VAL A 88 -2.88 17.38 -1.92
C VAL A 88 -4.23 16.75 -2.14
N VAL A 89 -4.52 15.68 -1.39
CA VAL A 89 -5.81 14.98 -1.40
C VAL A 89 -6.56 15.26 -0.12
N ALA A 90 -7.87 15.42 -0.23
CA ALA A 90 -8.76 15.45 0.91
C ALA A 90 -9.37 14.06 1.09
N LEU A 91 -9.22 13.50 2.28
CA LEU A 91 -9.81 12.22 2.65
C LEU A 91 -11.04 12.45 3.54
N ASP A 92 -12.12 11.73 3.25
CA ASP A 92 -13.36 11.72 4.04
C ASP A 92 -13.72 10.27 4.37
N ALA A 93 -13.37 9.85 5.58
CA ALA A 93 -13.51 8.45 6.06
C ALA A 93 -12.84 7.42 5.11
N GLN A 94 -11.69 7.75 4.59
CA GLN A 94 -10.92 6.94 3.63
C GLN A 94 -9.50 6.70 4.13
N ALA A 95 -8.85 5.76 3.48
CA ALA A 95 -7.45 5.44 3.68
C ALA A 95 -6.62 5.76 2.43
N MET A 96 -5.33 5.96 2.63
CA MET A 96 -4.34 6.20 1.58
C MET A 96 -3.05 5.48 1.92
N ALA A 97 -2.48 4.81 0.95
CA ALA A 97 -1.17 4.18 1.06
C ALA A 97 -0.31 4.51 -0.16
N THR A 98 1.00 4.58 0.03
CA THR A 98 1.95 4.85 -1.04
C THR A 98 3.07 3.82 -1.04
N SER A 99 3.20 3.09 -2.12
CA SER A 99 4.34 2.21 -2.39
C SER A 99 5.31 2.86 -3.35
N GLY A 100 6.60 2.72 -3.12
CA GLY A 100 7.63 3.26 -4.00
C GLY A 100 9.03 2.91 -3.53
N ASP A 101 9.98 2.92 -4.44
CA ASP A 101 11.37 2.53 -4.23
C ASP A 101 12.37 3.69 -4.35
N TYR A 102 11.88 4.93 -4.52
CA TYR A 102 12.74 6.10 -4.69
C TYR A 102 13.57 6.43 -3.44
N ARG A 103 13.18 5.94 -2.25
CA ARG A 103 13.94 6.06 -0.99
C ARG A 103 14.52 4.74 -0.50
N ASN A 104 13.90 3.62 -0.86
CA ASN A 104 14.24 2.29 -0.37
C ASN A 104 14.83 1.45 -1.53
N TYR A 105 16.10 1.62 -1.77
CA TYR A 105 16.86 0.89 -2.78
C TYR A 105 18.22 0.49 -2.21
N TYR A 106 18.88 -0.45 -2.86
CA TYR A 106 20.28 -0.74 -2.61
C TYR A 106 21.10 -0.60 -3.89
N GLU A 107 22.36 -0.28 -3.74
CA GLU A 107 23.28 -0.19 -4.86
C GLU A 107 24.27 -1.35 -4.82
N SER A 108 24.51 -1.96 -5.98
CA SER A 108 25.53 -2.98 -6.16
C SER A 108 26.19 -2.79 -7.52
N ASN A 109 27.52 -2.73 -7.55
CA ASN A 109 28.32 -2.51 -8.77
C ASN A 109 27.89 -1.28 -9.60
N GLY A 110 27.51 -0.19 -8.93
CA GLY A 110 27.04 1.03 -9.60
C GLY A 110 25.64 0.93 -10.23
N GLN A 111 24.92 -0.13 -9.96
CA GLN A 111 23.54 -0.33 -10.38
C GLN A 111 22.60 -0.28 -9.17
N ARG A 112 21.49 0.45 -9.32
CA ARG A 112 20.43 0.58 -8.32
C ARG A 112 19.42 -0.53 -8.46
N TYR A 113 19.02 -1.11 -7.35
CA TYR A 113 18.02 -2.17 -7.26
C TYR A 113 16.91 -1.78 -6.29
N SER A 114 15.66 -1.95 -6.72
CA SER A 114 14.51 -1.82 -5.85
C SER A 114 14.54 -2.84 -4.72
N HIS A 115 14.00 -2.48 -3.55
CA HIS A 115 13.75 -3.45 -2.48
C HIS A 115 12.53 -4.33 -2.77
N THR A 116 11.66 -3.90 -3.69
CA THR A 116 10.45 -4.63 -4.09
C THR A 116 10.82 -5.73 -5.08
N ILE A 117 10.38 -6.94 -4.78
CA ILE A 117 10.62 -8.13 -5.60
C ILE A 117 9.38 -8.44 -6.43
N ASP A 118 9.59 -8.65 -7.72
CA ASP A 118 8.58 -9.18 -8.61
C ASP A 118 8.39 -10.69 -8.32
N PRO A 119 7.21 -11.14 -7.88
CA PRO A 119 6.96 -12.54 -7.53
C PRO A 119 7.03 -13.49 -8.73
N GLU A 120 6.83 -13.01 -9.95
CA GLU A 120 6.91 -13.85 -11.16
C GLU A 120 8.36 -14.19 -11.50
N THR A 121 9.26 -13.23 -11.35
CA THR A 121 10.66 -13.40 -11.74
C THR A 121 11.59 -13.69 -10.55
N GLY A 122 11.15 -13.41 -9.31
CA GLY A 122 11.97 -13.50 -8.10
C GLY A 122 13.11 -12.47 -8.06
N LYS A 123 13.03 -11.40 -8.86
CA LYS A 123 14.05 -10.36 -8.97
C LYS A 123 13.48 -9.00 -8.57
N PRO A 124 14.34 -8.05 -8.18
CA PRO A 124 13.93 -6.65 -8.01
C PRO A 124 13.20 -6.13 -9.26
N ILE A 125 12.12 -5.35 -9.06
CA ILE A 125 11.43 -4.67 -10.15
C ILE A 125 12.40 -3.73 -10.87
N GLY A 126 12.28 -3.65 -12.21
CA GLY A 126 13.23 -2.91 -13.06
C GLY A 126 12.59 -1.81 -13.93
N HIS A 127 11.30 -1.49 -13.73
CA HIS A 127 10.62 -0.43 -14.47
C HIS A 127 10.86 0.96 -13.85
N ARG A 128 10.34 2.02 -14.50
CA ARG A 128 10.56 3.41 -14.10
C ARG A 128 9.47 4.02 -13.23
N LEU A 129 8.49 3.26 -12.78
CA LEU A 129 7.46 3.74 -11.88
C LEU A 129 8.09 3.99 -10.51
N ALA A 130 8.14 5.24 -10.09
CA ALA A 130 8.85 5.65 -8.89
C ALA A 130 8.00 5.47 -7.62
N SER A 131 6.70 5.72 -7.72
CA SER A 131 5.75 5.52 -6.62
C SER A 131 4.33 5.38 -7.14
N VAL A 132 3.49 4.74 -6.34
CA VAL A 132 2.05 4.61 -6.55
C VAL A 132 1.35 4.97 -5.25
N THR A 133 0.36 5.85 -5.32
CA THR A 133 -0.53 6.16 -4.22
C THR A 133 -1.92 5.64 -4.55
N VAL A 134 -2.52 4.91 -3.61
CA VAL A 134 -3.89 4.38 -3.75
C VAL A 134 -4.76 4.90 -2.61
N ILE A 135 -6.02 5.24 -2.93
CA ILE A 135 -7.05 5.60 -1.97
C ILE A 135 -8.09 4.48 -1.96
N ALA A 136 -8.45 4.02 -0.76
CA ALA A 136 -9.44 2.96 -0.55
C ALA A 136 -10.29 3.21 0.71
N GLU A 137 -11.26 2.37 0.95
CA GLU A 137 -12.10 2.43 2.16
C GLU A 137 -11.32 2.03 3.42
N ASP A 138 -10.40 1.09 3.30
CA ASP A 138 -9.51 0.64 4.37
C ASP A 138 -8.04 0.68 3.95
N CYS A 139 -7.18 0.77 4.94
CA CYS A 139 -5.75 0.99 4.73
C CYS A 139 -5.01 -0.26 4.28
N MET A 140 -5.44 -1.43 4.73
CA MET A 140 -4.86 -2.71 4.31
C MET A 140 -5.05 -2.92 2.79
N THR A 141 -6.24 -2.63 2.28
CA THR A 141 -6.54 -2.68 0.85
C THR A 141 -5.74 -1.66 0.06
N ALA A 142 -5.64 -0.41 0.55
CA ALA A 142 -4.82 0.61 -0.10
C ALA A 142 -3.34 0.21 -0.18
N ASP A 143 -2.76 -0.32 0.91
CA ASP A 143 -1.36 -0.79 1.00
C ASP A 143 -1.09 -1.95 0.03
N ALA A 144 -1.98 -2.97 0.04
CA ALA A 144 -1.89 -4.12 -0.85
C ALA A 144 -1.93 -3.70 -2.34
N LEU A 145 -2.88 -2.82 -2.70
CA LEU A 145 -3.03 -2.35 -4.09
C LEU A 145 -1.86 -1.47 -4.51
N ALA A 146 -1.41 -0.54 -3.65
CA ALA A 146 -0.25 0.30 -3.95
C ALA A 146 1.01 -0.54 -4.21
N THR A 147 1.25 -1.56 -3.37
CA THR A 147 2.37 -2.51 -3.55
C THR A 147 2.21 -3.33 -4.83
N GLY A 148 1.02 -3.89 -5.09
CA GLY A 148 0.73 -4.66 -6.29
C GLY A 148 0.90 -3.82 -7.57
N PHE A 149 0.39 -2.59 -7.58
CA PHE A 149 0.53 -1.67 -8.71
C PHE A 149 1.99 -1.26 -8.93
N ASN A 150 2.74 -1.05 -7.84
CA ASN A 150 4.17 -0.79 -7.95
C ASN A 150 4.91 -1.97 -8.59
N VAL A 151 4.58 -3.22 -8.24
CA VAL A 151 5.15 -4.42 -8.87
C VAL A 151 4.78 -4.53 -10.35
N MET A 152 3.52 -4.29 -10.70
CA MET A 152 3.02 -4.41 -12.09
C MET A 152 3.64 -3.40 -13.05
N GLY A 153 4.07 -2.23 -12.56
CA GLY A 153 4.50 -1.09 -13.38
C GLY A 153 3.33 -0.32 -13.98
N PHE A 154 3.63 0.85 -14.55
CA PHE A 154 2.65 1.87 -14.91
C PHE A 154 1.51 1.36 -15.82
N ASP A 155 1.84 0.74 -16.95
CA ASP A 155 0.82 0.40 -17.96
C ASP A 155 -0.20 -0.62 -17.43
N LYS A 156 0.28 -1.69 -16.78
CA LYS A 156 -0.58 -2.74 -16.21
C LYS A 156 -1.39 -2.19 -15.02
N ALA A 157 -0.75 -1.41 -14.15
CA ALA A 157 -1.40 -0.80 -13.00
C ALA A 157 -2.52 0.15 -13.42
N MET A 158 -2.27 1.06 -14.36
CA MET A 158 -3.29 1.99 -14.88
C MET A 158 -4.43 1.27 -15.59
N GLY A 159 -4.13 0.22 -16.35
CA GLY A 159 -5.16 -0.62 -16.97
C GLY A 159 -6.08 -1.28 -15.95
N LEU A 160 -5.54 -1.83 -14.87
CA LEU A 160 -6.31 -2.43 -13.77
C LEU A 160 -7.07 -1.37 -12.98
N ALA A 161 -6.43 -0.29 -12.57
CA ALA A 161 -7.06 0.80 -11.81
C ALA A 161 -8.26 1.39 -12.55
N THR A 162 -8.11 1.63 -13.87
CA THR A 162 -9.20 2.14 -14.70
C THR A 162 -10.36 1.15 -14.82
N ARG A 163 -10.08 -0.14 -15.05
CA ARG A 163 -11.10 -1.17 -15.20
C ARG A 163 -11.91 -1.38 -13.91
N GLU A 164 -11.23 -1.38 -12.78
CA GLU A 164 -11.84 -1.63 -11.45
C GLU A 164 -12.25 -0.34 -10.75
N ASN A 165 -12.11 0.82 -11.41
CA ASN A 165 -12.42 2.15 -10.84
C ASN A 165 -11.71 2.41 -9.50
N ILE A 166 -10.43 2.04 -9.41
CA ILE A 166 -9.60 2.24 -8.22
C ILE A 166 -8.92 3.61 -8.32
N PRO A 167 -9.10 4.50 -7.33
CA PRO A 167 -8.38 5.78 -7.25
C PRO A 167 -6.89 5.56 -6.99
N ALA A 168 -6.07 5.80 -8.01
CA ALA A 168 -4.62 5.63 -7.96
C ALA A 168 -3.89 6.71 -8.77
#